data_9b14c2ed467934a073369005b80d3021
#
_entry.id   9b14c2ed467934a073369005b80d3021
#
_cell.length_a   1.000
_cell.length_b   1.000
_cell.length_c   1.000
_cell.angle_alpha   90.00
_cell.angle_beta   90.00
_cell.angle_gamma   90.00
#
_symmetry.space_group_name_H-M   'P 1'
#
loop_
_entity.id
_entity.type
_entity.pdbx_description
1 polymer ?
#
loop_
_entity_poly.entity_id
_entity_poly.type
_entity_poly.pdbx_seq_one_letter_code
_entity_poly.pdbx_strand_id
1 'polypeptide(L)'
;CEYSPGWHLDWLRHSHIHGGEAAATSVFGLMAPQSPDKYRWETWWYYAQGGPGIFKGDLYFYSFDHDFRGKTEKLDGDVPMYYMTGVYDFACTPEMTEETAKKTKNSECIIMEEIGHFPMSENPELFNSYLYPVLEKILAQ
;
A
#
# COMPACT_ATOMS: atom_id res chain seq x y z
N CYS A 1 -5.21 4.65 -0.68
CA CYS A 1 -6.58 4.36 -1.11
C CYS A 1 -7.59 5.13 -0.27
N GLU A 2 -8.59 5.73 -0.92
CA GLU A 2 -9.71 6.34 -0.20
C GLU A 2 -10.58 5.31 0.53
N TYR A 3 -10.70 4.12 -0.05
CA TYR A 3 -11.53 3.05 0.47
C TYR A 3 -10.96 1.69 0.07
N SER A 4 -11.04 0.79 0.99
CA SER A 4 -10.60 -0.59 0.80
C SER A 4 -11.69 -1.42 0.13
N PRO A 5 -11.39 -2.16 -0.93
CA PRO A 5 -12.36 -3.07 -1.52
C PRO A 5 -12.81 -4.15 -0.54
N GLY A 6 -13.97 -4.75 -0.82
CA GLY A 6 -14.63 -5.68 0.08
C GLY A 6 -13.87 -6.96 0.45
N TRP A 7 -12.74 -7.28 -0.19
CA TRP A 7 -11.95 -8.45 0.15
C TRP A 7 -11.45 -8.45 1.61
N HIS A 8 -11.21 -7.28 2.22
CA HIS A 8 -10.90 -7.18 3.64
C HIS A 8 -12.01 -7.74 4.53
N LEU A 9 -13.27 -7.46 4.18
CA LEU A 9 -14.42 -7.97 4.91
C LEU A 9 -14.53 -9.49 4.82
N ASP A 10 -14.21 -10.05 3.66
CA ASP A 10 -14.21 -11.50 3.49
C ASP A 10 -13.11 -12.15 4.33
N TRP A 11 -11.92 -11.56 4.39
CA TRP A 11 -10.85 -12.03 5.25
C TRP A 11 -11.21 -11.94 6.73
N LEU A 12 -11.85 -10.87 7.17
CA LEU A 12 -12.33 -10.74 8.55
C LEU A 12 -13.31 -11.83 8.98
N ARG A 13 -14.08 -12.36 8.03
CA ARG A 13 -15.04 -13.45 8.28
C ARG A 13 -14.37 -14.82 8.45
N HIS A 14 -13.16 -14.98 7.96
CA HIS A 14 -12.44 -16.25 8.03
C HIS A 14 -11.58 -16.36 9.29
N SER A 15 -11.85 -17.37 10.10
CA SER A 15 -11.15 -17.57 11.37
C SER A 15 -9.68 -17.97 11.23
N HIS A 16 -9.30 -18.56 10.09
CA HIS A 16 -7.93 -19.03 9.87
C HIS A 16 -6.90 -17.91 9.64
N ILE A 17 -7.33 -16.66 9.41
CA ILE A 17 -6.43 -15.51 9.24
C ILE A 17 -5.85 -15.01 10.57
N HIS A 18 -5.76 -15.84 11.57
CA HIS A 18 -5.22 -15.46 12.87
C HIS A 18 -3.72 -15.67 13.03
N GLY A 19 -3.13 -16.56 12.26
CA GLY A 19 -1.71 -16.89 12.37
C GLY A 19 -0.86 -15.95 11.52
N GLY A 20 0.31 -15.55 12.04
CA GLY A 20 1.26 -14.74 11.30
C GLY A 20 1.70 -15.37 9.97
N GLU A 21 1.92 -16.67 9.95
CA GLU A 21 2.27 -17.41 8.72
C GLU A 21 1.15 -17.37 7.67
N ALA A 22 -0.12 -17.49 8.08
CA ALA A 22 -1.24 -17.41 7.16
C ALA A 22 -1.35 -15.99 6.57
N ALA A 23 -1.19 -14.96 7.39
CA ALA A 23 -1.15 -13.57 6.94
C ALA A 23 0.02 -13.34 5.98
N ALA A 24 1.23 -13.76 6.35
CA ALA A 24 2.42 -13.62 5.53
C ALA A 24 2.29 -14.30 4.17
N THR A 25 1.74 -15.50 4.12
CA THR A 25 1.49 -16.23 2.85
C THR A 25 0.49 -15.47 1.97
N SER A 26 -0.54 -14.91 2.58
CA SER A 26 -1.55 -14.13 1.85
C SER A 26 -0.97 -12.84 1.26
N VAL A 27 -0.11 -12.14 2.01
CA VAL A 27 0.52 -10.89 1.54
C VAL A 27 1.67 -11.12 0.56
N PHE A 28 2.26 -12.33 0.53
CA PHE A 28 3.32 -12.66 -0.41
C PHE A 28 2.88 -12.45 -1.87
N GLY A 29 1.61 -12.73 -2.17
CA GLY A 29 1.02 -12.51 -3.49
C GLY A 29 0.77 -11.05 -3.86
N LEU A 30 0.93 -10.12 -2.91
CA LEU A 30 0.82 -8.68 -3.16
C LEU A 30 2.12 -8.06 -3.68
N MET A 31 3.23 -8.79 -3.60
CA MET A 31 4.53 -8.34 -4.11
C MET A 31 4.65 -8.62 -5.60
N ALA A 32 5.34 -7.76 -6.32
CA ALA A 32 5.63 -7.99 -7.74
C ALA A 32 6.46 -9.27 -7.92
N PRO A 33 6.14 -10.11 -8.91
CA PRO A 33 6.89 -11.35 -9.15
C PRO A 33 8.34 -11.10 -9.56
N GLN A 34 8.65 -9.93 -10.11
CA GLN A 34 9.99 -9.50 -10.51
C GLN A 34 10.85 -9.01 -9.33
N SER A 35 10.23 -8.70 -8.20
CA SER A 35 10.98 -8.25 -7.02
C SER A 35 11.96 -9.32 -6.57
N PRO A 36 13.20 -8.95 -6.16
CA PRO A 36 14.23 -9.91 -5.79
C PRO A 36 13.77 -10.82 -4.65
N ASP A 37 13.97 -12.12 -4.80
CA ASP A 37 13.52 -13.14 -3.83
C ASP A 37 14.01 -12.84 -2.40
N LYS A 38 15.23 -12.34 -2.25
CA LYS A 38 15.78 -11.94 -0.95
C LYS A 38 14.82 -10.99 -0.22
N TYR A 39 14.36 -9.95 -0.88
CA TYR A 39 13.51 -8.94 -0.28
C TYR A 39 12.06 -9.41 -0.14
N ARG A 40 11.59 -10.24 -1.06
CA ARG A 40 10.25 -10.85 -0.96
C ARG A 40 10.15 -11.75 0.27
N TRP A 41 11.18 -12.58 0.54
CA TRP A 41 11.23 -13.42 1.72
C TRP A 41 11.42 -12.62 3.01
N GLU A 42 12.18 -11.54 2.98
CA GLU A 42 12.33 -10.62 4.11
C GLU A 42 10.99 -9.94 4.44
N THR A 43 10.25 -9.46 3.45
CA THR A 43 8.91 -8.89 3.61
C THR A 43 7.94 -9.92 4.17
N TRP A 44 7.97 -11.14 3.65
CA TRP A 44 7.19 -12.25 4.21
C TRP A 44 7.49 -12.49 5.69
N TRP A 45 8.76 -12.44 6.06
CA TRP A 45 9.21 -12.66 7.43
C TRP A 45 8.69 -11.59 8.39
N TYR A 46 8.60 -10.34 7.98
CA TYR A 46 8.01 -9.29 8.81
C TYR A 46 6.56 -9.60 9.19
N TYR A 47 5.76 -10.07 8.25
CA TYR A 47 4.38 -10.48 8.51
C TYR A 47 4.28 -11.77 9.32
N ALA A 48 5.18 -12.72 9.09
CA ALA A 48 5.20 -13.99 9.83
C ALA A 48 5.48 -13.80 11.34
N GLN A 49 6.14 -12.72 11.72
CA GLN A 49 6.37 -12.37 13.12
C GLN A 49 5.11 -11.81 13.83
N GLY A 50 4.08 -11.46 13.11
CA GLY A 50 2.83 -10.96 13.67
C GLY A 50 2.16 -11.98 14.58
N GLY A 51 1.80 -11.58 15.79
CA GLY A 51 1.07 -12.44 16.73
C GLY A 51 -0.38 -12.67 16.26
N PRO A 52 -1.06 -13.64 16.90
CA PRO A 52 -2.45 -13.91 16.62
C PRO A 52 -3.33 -12.67 16.74
N GLY A 53 -4.14 -12.40 15.73
CA GLY A 53 -5.09 -11.30 15.72
C GLY A 53 -4.54 -9.93 15.30
N ILE A 54 -3.22 -9.74 15.20
CA ILE A 54 -2.64 -8.44 14.78
C ILE A 54 -3.11 -8.08 13.37
N PHE A 55 -2.82 -8.91 12.39
CA PHE A 55 -3.23 -8.66 11.00
C PHE A 55 -4.74 -8.49 10.85
N LYS A 56 -5.52 -9.29 11.60
CA LYS A 56 -6.98 -9.16 11.62
C LYS A 56 -7.44 -7.83 12.22
N GLY A 57 -6.75 -7.34 13.25
CA GLY A 57 -7.02 -6.04 13.85
C GLY A 57 -6.77 -4.89 12.87
N ASP A 58 -5.69 -4.97 12.10
CA ASP A 58 -5.37 -3.99 11.06
C ASP A 58 -6.42 -3.98 9.96
N LEU A 59 -6.86 -5.15 9.49
CA LEU A 59 -7.95 -5.26 8.51
C LEU A 59 -9.27 -4.69 9.05
N TYR A 60 -9.55 -4.88 10.35
CA TYR A 60 -10.72 -4.30 10.99
C TYR A 60 -10.65 -2.77 10.99
N PHE A 61 -9.50 -2.21 11.36
CA PHE A 61 -9.26 -0.77 11.31
C PHE A 61 -9.49 -0.19 9.91
N TYR A 62 -8.89 -0.77 8.88
CA TYR A 62 -9.11 -0.35 7.49
C TYR A 62 -10.57 -0.44 7.04
N SER A 63 -11.29 -1.42 7.55
CA SER A 63 -12.68 -1.66 7.12
C SER A 63 -13.71 -0.73 7.78
N PHE A 64 -13.43 -0.27 9.00
CA PHE A 64 -14.44 0.41 9.82
C PHE A 64 -14.03 1.81 10.29
N ASP A 65 -12.74 2.07 10.52
CA ASP A 65 -12.28 3.36 11.06
C ASP A 65 -11.61 4.25 10.00
N HIS A 66 -11.01 3.63 8.98
CA HIS A 66 -10.24 4.34 7.95
C HIS A 66 -11.06 4.57 6.68
N ASP A 67 -12.10 5.36 6.76
CA ASP A 67 -12.87 5.81 5.59
C ASP A 67 -12.57 7.27 5.27
N PHE A 68 -11.84 7.49 4.18
CA PHE A 68 -11.45 8.81 3.69
C PHE A 68 -12.28 9.31 2.50
N ARG A 69 -13.33 8.61 2.12
CA ARG A 69 -14.21 9.04 1.02
C ARG A 69 -14.79 10.43 1.30
N GLY A 70 -14.64 11.35 0.35
CA GLY A 70 -15.08 12.73 0.46
C GLY A 70 -14.29 13.58 1.48
N LYS A 71 -13.15 13.09 1.98
CA LYS A 71 -12.27 13.84 2.89
C LYS A 71 -11.03 14.39 2.18
N THR A 72 -10.47 13.67 1.22
CA THR A 72 -9.31 14.12 0.43
C THR A 72 -9.59 15.41 -0.33
N GLU A 73 -10.82 15.58 -0.81
CA GLU A 73 -11.29 16.78 -1.50
C GLU A 73 -11.30 18.04 -0.62
N LYS A 74 -11.26 17.85 0.72
CA LYS A 74 -11.25 18.93 1.71
C LYS A 74 -9.86 19.43 2.05
N LEU A 75 -8.82 18.73 1.60
CA LEU A 75 -7.46 19.21 1.76
C LEU A 75 -7.28 20.52 0.97
N ASP A 76 -6.70 21.51 1.61
CA ASP A 76 -6.56 22.87 1.05
C ASP A 76 -5.56 22.96 -0.11
N GLY A 77 -4.59 22.04 -0.14
CA GLY A 77 -3.53 21.98 -1.14
C GLY A 77 -2.29 22.81 -0.78
N ASP A 78 -2.20 23.28 0.45
CA ASP A 78 -1.03 24.03 0.95
C ASP A 78 0.23 23.15 0.98
N VAL A 79 0.04 21.83 1.22
CA VAL A 79 1.12 20.84 1.19
C VAL A 79 0.97 19.97 -0.06
N PRO A 80 2.01 19.87 -0.90
CA PRO A 80 1.97 19.00 -2.06
C PRO A 80 1.89 17.52 -1.65
N MET A 81 1.05 16.77 -2.35
CA MET A 81 0.81 15.36 -2.08
C MET A 81 1.33 14.51 -3.25
N TYR A 82 2.18 13.53 -2.94
CA TYR A 82 2.71 12.59 -3.92
C TYR A 82 2.18 11.19 -3.63
N TYR A 83 1.29 10.71 -4.50
CA TYR A 83 0.72 9.37 -4.41
C TYR A 83 1.57 8.42 -5.25
N MET A 84 2.15 7.41 -4.61
CA MET A 84 3.02 6.43 -5.27
C MET A 84 2.44 5.03 -5.10
N THR A 85 2.20 4.32 -6.19
CA THR A 85 1.65 2.96 -6.15
C THR A 85 2.34 2.07 -7.17
N GLY A 86 2.51 0.78 -6.81
CA GLY A 86 3.07 -0.22 -7.72
C GLY A 86 2.02 -0.76 -8.69
N VAL A 87 2.44 -1.07 -9.91
CA VAL A 87 1.55 -1.61 -10.95
C VAL A 87 0.96 -2.98 -10.57
N TYR A 88 1.65 -3.73 -9.73
CA TYR A 88 1.19 -5.04 -9.22
C TYR A 88 0.38 -4.96 -7.91
N ASP A 89 0.16 -3.76 -7.38
CA ASP A 89 -0.67 -3.60 -6.18
C ASP A 89 -2.16 -3.77 -6.52
N PHE A 90 -2.73 -4.92 -6.17
CA PHE A 90 -4.16 -5.17 -6.35
C PHE A 90 -5.03 -4.74 -5.15
N ALA A 91 -4.41 -4.39 -4.02
CA ALA A 91 -5.12 -3.88 -2.85
C ALA A 91 -5.37 -2.37 -2.94
N CYS A 92 -4.37 -1.64 -3.47
CA CYS A 92 -4.45 -0.21 -3.78
C CYS A 92 -4.02 0.00 -5.23
N THR A 93 -4.93 -0.31 -6.17
CA THR A 93 -4.58 -0.34 -7.59
C THR A 93 -4.15 1.03 -8.13
N PRO A 94 -3.39 1.07 -9.24
CA PRO A 94 -3.06 2.30 -9.93
C PRO A 94 -4.28 3.20 -10.18
N GLU A 95 -5.37 2.63 -10.65
CA GLU A 95 -6.60 3.37 -10.97
C GLU A 95 -7.23 4.01 -9.73
N MET A 96 -7.24 3.29 -8.60
CA MET A 96 -7.74 3.83 -7.33
C MET A 96 -6.86 4.98 -6.83
N THR A 97 -5.56 4.86 -7.01
CA THR A 97 -4.60 5.88 -6.62
C THR A 97 -4.72 7.12 -7.50
N GLU A 98 -4.84 6.95 -8.81
CA GLU A 98 -5.10 8.05 -9.75
C GLU A 98 -6.42 8.77 -9.45
N GLU A 99 -7.48 8.00 -9.14
CA GLU A 99 -8.77 8.59 -8.77
C GLU A 99 -8.65 9.45 -7.50
N THR A 100 -7.92 8.96 -6.51
CA THR A 100 -7.66 9.71 -5.27
C THR A 100 -6.84 10.97 -5.55
N ALA A 101 -5.79 10.86 -6.35
CA ALA A 101 -4.97 12.01 -6.73
C ALA A 101 -5.79 13.08 -7.47
N LYS A 102 -6.65 12.69 -8.42
CA LYS A 102 -7.53 13.62 -9.15
C LYS A 102 -8.46 14.43 -8.24
N LYS A 103 -8.82 13.89 -7.08
CA LYS A 103 -9.67 14.55 -6.08
C LYS A 103 -8.88 15.39 -5.07
N THR A 104 -7.59 15.21 -5.00
CA THR A 104 -6.71 15.90 -4.04
C THR A 104 -6.05 17.09 -4.72
N LYS A 105 -6.21 18.28 -4.14
CA LYS A 105 -5.56 19.50 -4.66
C LYS A 105 -4.05 19.40 -4.50
N ASN A 106 -3.32 19.99 -5.42
CA ASN A 106 -1.85 20.04 -5.41
C ASN A 106 -1.23 18.64 -5.22
N SER A 107 -1.65 17.69 -6.07
CA SER A 107 -1.16 16.32 -6.00
C SER A 107 -0.59 15.82 -7.31
N GLU A 108 0.32 14.87 -7.20
CA GLU A 108 0.91 14.11 -8.31
C GLU A 108 0.73 12.61 -8.04
N CYS A 109 0.41 11.84 -9.08
CA CYS A 109 0.34 10.38 -9.01
C CYS A 109 1.50 9.76 -9.78
N ILE A 110 2.20 8.81 -9.17
CA ILE A 110 3.36 8.13 -9.72
C ILE A 110 3.08 6.63 -9.69
N ILE A 111 2.97 6.03 -10.88
CA ILE A 111 2.82 4.59 -11.03
C ILE A 111 4.22 3.99 -11.15
N MET A 112 4.53 3.06 -10.28
CA MET A 112 5.83 2.40 -10.20
C MET A 112 5.76 1.04 -10.92
N GLU A 113 6.45 0.95 -12.04
CA GLU A 113 6.54 -0.30 -12.80
C GLU A 113 7.30 -1.37 -12.01
N GLU A 114 6.93 -2.64 -12.22
CA GLU A 114 7.59 -3.79 -11.60
C GLU A 114 7.63 -3.80 -10.05
N ILE A 115 6.73 -3.05 -9.43
CA ILE A 115 6.57 -2.94 -7.97
C ILE A 115 5.14 -3.34 -7.57
N GLY A 116 4.99 -3.98 -6.42
CA GLY A 116 3.72 -4.34 -5.81
C GLY A 116 3.35 -3.44 -4.63
N HIS A 117 2.76 -4.07 -3.62
CA HIS A 117 2.18 -3.38 -2.46
C HIS A 117 3.22 -2.89 -1.43
N PHE A 118 4.44 -3.43 -1.47
CA PHE A 118 5.47 -3.16 -0.46
C PHE A 118 6.73 -2.54 -1.07
N PRO A 119 6.62 -1.44 -1.82
CA PRO A 119 7.72 -0.92 -2.64
C PRO A 119 9.04 -0.78 -1.87
N MET A 120 8.99 -0.22 -0.66
CA MET A 120 10.19 0.05 0.16
C MET A 120 10.85 -1.23 0.69
N SER A 121 10.15 -2.35 0.76
CA SER A 121 10.69 -3.60 1.31
C SER A 121 10.87 -4.70 0.25
N GLU A 122 10.01 -4.77 -0.76
CA GLU A 122 10.11 -5.81 -1.79
C GLU A 122 11.15 -5.52 -2.88
N ASN A 123 11.42 -4.23 -3.14
CA ASN A 123 12.45 -3.79 -4.10
C ASN A 123 12.93 -2.37 -3.77
N PRO A 124 13.74 -2.20 -2.71
CA PRO A 124 14.16 -0.88 -2.24
C PRO A 124 14.99 -0.12 -3.27
N GLU A 125 15.79 -0.79 -4.08
CA GLU A 125 16.60 -0.14 -5.11
C GLU A 125 15.71 0.50 -6.19
N LEU A 126 14.73 -0.25 -6.68
CA LEU A 126 13.79 0.26 -7.67
C LEU A 126 12.87 1.33 -7.07
N PHE A 127 12.37 1.11 -5.85
CA PHE A 127 11.58 2.11 -5.14
C PHE A 127 12.34 3.44 -5.00
N ASN A 128 13.61 3.40 -4.62
CA ASN A 128 14.43 4.60 -4.47
C ASN A 128 14.60 5.38 -5.77
N SER A 129 14.61 4.70 -6.92
CA SER A 129 14.65 5.37 -8.21
C SER A 129 13.42 6.23 -8.51
N TYR A 130 12.28 5.88 -7.95
CA TYR A 130 11.05 6.68 -8.01
C TYR A 130 10.99 7.72 -6.88
N LEU A 131 11.46 7.37 -5.68
CA LEU A 131 11.36 8.22 -4.49
C LEU A 131 12.31 9.44 -4.57
N TYR A 132 13.56 9.25 -4.97
CA TYR A 132 14.54 10.34 -4.94
C TYR A 132 14.14 11.54 -5.81
N PRO A 133 13.62 11.39 -7.03
CA PRO A 133 13.12 12.54 -7.80
C PRO A 133 11.98 13.29 -7.09
N VAL A 134 11.14 12.60 -6.32
CA VAL A 134 10.09 13.24 -5.51
C VAL A 134 10.70 14.06 -4.38
N LEU A 135 11.66 13.48 -3.66
CA LEU A 135 12.35 14.20 -2.59
C LEU A 135 13.08 15.43 -3.12
N GLU A 136 13.72 15.35 -4.27
CA GLU A 136 14.36 16.51 -4.93
C GLU A 136 13.34 17.60 -5.25
N LYS A 137 12.16 17.24 -5.78
CA LYS A 137 11.07 18.21 -6.01
C LYS A 137 10.63 18.90 -4.72
N ILE A 138 10.49 18.13 -3.63
CA ILE A 138 10.06 18.66 -2.33
C ILE A 138 11.12 19.62 -1.77
N LEU A 139 12.39 19.26 -1.87
CA LEU A 139 13.49 20.09 -1.37
C LEU A 139 13.73 21.36 -2.18
N ALA A 140 13.23 21.42 -3.41
CA ALA A 140 13.36 22.58 -4.29
C ALA A 140 12.23 23.63 -4.13
N GLN A 141 11.23 23.35 -3.31
CA GLN A 141 10.10 24.25 -3.01
C GLN A 141 10.45 25.18 -1.85
#